data_be550b7172d5326be8d59b1cde19d2ea
#
_entry.id   be550b7172d5326be8d59b1cde19d2ea
#
_cell.length_a   1.000
_cell.length_b   1.000
_cell.length_c   1.000
_cell.angle_alpha   90.00
_cell.angle_beta   90.00
_cell.angle_gamma   90.00
#
_symmetry.space_group_name_H-M   'P 1'
#
loop_
_entity.id
_entity.type
_entity.pdbx_description
1 polymer ?
#
loop_
_entity_poly.entity_id
_entity_poly.type
_entity_poly.pdbx_seq_one_letter_code
_entity_poly.pdbx_strand_id
1 'polypeptide(L)'
;AEVAASDSPADIAITQPSSFLALGSQLFVCLFLFRVAFGFSLRFGEVDGAPLADFFSIVPIGFLALYTVASSGKFVKGDLLAQVSVLFVLAGFFTTTISAPWAYAASASLLSCGNALFDVVGWVVLAAVGARNTRASVATIAWGRGVSALGSIAGAAIGVWANAASLTHPVAVQLATGTLVLGFAAYALIGLKNFSFIDTINGVTEVVDAQSTSIEEASRATLEQACSTIADRASLTPREREVFEMLARGRDSFYIQEQLTVSRNTVKAHVKHIYAKLDIHTHQELLDIVELEMAS
;
A
#
# COMPACT_ATOMS: atom_id res chain seq x y z
N ALA A 1 10.90 21.03 -32.96
CA ALA A 1 10.16 20.43 -31.85
C ALA A 1 11.09 19.42 -31.17
N GLU A 2 11.91 19.88 -30.25
CA GLU A 2 12.68 19.01 -29.35
C GLU A 2 11.68 18.38 -28.38
N VAL A 3 11.47 17.09 -28.54
CA VAL A 3 10.87 16.26 -27.49
C VAL A 3 11.87 16.30 -26.34
N ALA A 4 11.54 17.02 -25.27
CA ALA A 4 12.32 17.02 -24.07
C ALA A 4 12.50 15.54 -23.66
N ALA A 5 13.75 15.08 -23.65
CA ALA A 5 14.10 13.73 -23.24
C ALA A 5 13.62 13.56 -21.81
N SER A 6 12.59 12.73 -21.60
CA SER A 6 12.14 12.40 -20.26
C SER A 6 13.30 11.66 -19.59
N ASP A 7 13.82 12.22 -18.49
CA ASP A 7 14.89 11.59 -17.74
C ASP A 7 14.55 10.14 -17.47
N SER A 8 15.46 9.25 -17.84
CA SER A 8 15.24 7.81 -17.58
C SER A 8 15.27 7.54 -16.06
N PRO A 9 14.64 6.47 -15.58
CA PRO A 9 14.75 6.08 -14.18
C PRO A 9 16.20 5.99 -13.67
N ALA A 10 17.13 5.63 -14.55
CA ALA A 10 18.56 5.58 -14.25
C ALA A 10 19.16 6.96 -14.03
N ASP A 11 18.75 7.97 -14.81
CA ASP A 11 19.24 9.34 -14.67
C ASP A 11 18.76 9.97 -13.36
N ILE A 12 17.52 9.69 -12.95
CA ILE A 12 16.98 10.14 -11.65
C ILE A 12 17.71 9.45 -10.51
N ALA A 13 18.04 8.17 -10.61
CA ALA A 13 18.80 7.46 -9.58
C ALA A 13 20.19 8.10 -9.34
N ILE A 14 20.80 8.65 -10.38
CA ILE A 14 22.10 9.34 -10.29
C ILE A 14 21.93 10.75 -9.70
N THR A 15 20.91 11.49 -10.13
CA THR A 15 20.70 12.89 -9.72
C THR A 15 20.02 13.03 -8.37
N GLN A 16 19.15 12.08 -7.99
CA GLN A 16 18.40 12.08 -6.74
C GLN A 16 18.41 10.69 -6.08
N PRO A 17 19.56 10.22 -5.59
CA PRO A 17 19.68 8.88 -5.01
C PRO A 17 18.79 8.65 -3.80
N SER A 18 18.45 9.70 -3.04
CA SER A 18 17.54 9.63 -1.89
C SER A 18 16.06 9.37 -2.26
N SER A 19 15.69 9.49 -3.53
CA SER A 19 14.35 9.17 -4.02
C SER A 19 14.15 7.69 -4.33
N PHE A 20 15.23 6.90 -4.30
CA PHE A 20 15.21 5.47 -4.55
C PHE A 20 15.51 4.69 -3.27
N LEU A 21 14.78 3.61 -3.08
CA LEU A 21 15.13 2.64 -2.05
C LEU A 21 16.26 1.75 -2.56
N ALA A 22 17.40 1.75 -1.86
CA ALA A 22 18.55 0.92 -2.26
C ALA A 22 18.16 -0.56 -2.34
N LEU A 23 18.63 -1.27 -3.38
CA LEU A 23 18.34 -2.70 -3.61
C LEU A 23 18.77 -3.59 -2.42
N GLY A 24 19.78 -3.20 -1.67
CA GLY A 24 20.25 -3.85 -0.45
C GLY A 24 19.63 -3.31 0.83
N SER A 25 18.54 -2.53 0.76
CA SER A 25 17.90 -1.98 1.96
C SER A 25 17.38 -3.09 2.87
N GLN A 26 17.32 -2.80 4.16
CA GLN A 26 16.85 -3.72 5.18
C GLN A 26 15.41 -4.21 4.93
N LEU A 27 14.59 -3.41 4.24
CA LEU A 27 13.24 -3.82 3.80
C LEU A 27 13.30 -5.08 2.94
N PHE A 28 14.15 -5.11 1.90
CA PHE A 28 14.23 -6.25 0.99
C PHE A 28 14.82 -7.49 1.66
N VAL A 29 15.79 -7.32 2.57
CA VAL A 29 16.31 -8.40 3.41
C VAL A 29 15.19 -8.98 4.29
N CYS A 30 14.38 -8.12 4.89
CA CYS A 30 13.23 -8.50 5.70
C CYS A 30 12.21 -9.31 4.87
N LEU A 31 11.83 -8.80 3.70
CA LEU A 31 10.93 -9.49 2.76
C LEU A 31 11.48 -10.87 2.37
N PHE A 32 12.77 -10.98 2.06
CA PHE A 32 13.40 -12.24 1.72
C PHE A 32 13.34 -13.26 2.86
N LEU A 33 13.77 -12.87 4.06
CA LEU A 33 13.85 -13.80 5.20
C LEU A 33 12.48 -14.30 5.67
N PHE A 34 11.47 -13.43 5.70
CA PHE A 34 10.10 -13.87 6.00
C PHE A 34 9.59 -14.87 4.96
N ARG A 35 9.92 -14.65 3.69
CA ARG A 35 9.53 -15.57 2.62
C ARG A 35 10.32 -16.89 2.62
N VAL A 36 11.56 -16.91 3.10
CA VAL A 36 12.28 -18.17 3.35
C VAL A 36 11.57 -18.98 4.43
N ALA A 37 11.20 -18.36 5.55
CA ALA A 37 10.47 -19.03 6.61
C ALA A 37 9.13 -19.61 6.11
N PHE A 38 8.39 -18.84 5.33
CA PHE A 38 7.13 -19.29 4.72
C PHE A 38 7.32 -20.38 3.69
N GLY A 39 8.27 -20.23 2.76
CA GLY A 39 8.56 -21.24 1.74
C GLY A 39 8.95 -22.60 2.35
N PHE A 40 9.76 -22.56 3.43
CA PHE A 40 10.07 -23.75 4.21
C PHE A 40 8.80 -24.41 4.76
N SER A 41 7.90 -23.63 5.36
CA SER A 41 6.67 -24.16 5.97
C SER A 41 5.72 -24.81 4.96
N LEU A 42 5.72 -24.37 3.71
CA LEU A 42 4.87 -24.94 2.65
C LEU A 42 5.25 -26.37 2.28
N ARG A 43 6.51 -26.75 2.49
CA ARG A 43 7.03 -28.04 2.03
C ARG A 43 7.52 -28.95 3.14
N PHE A 44 7.86 -28.40 4.30
CA PHE A 44 8.32 -29.20 5.43
C PHE A 44 7.12 -29.84 6.14
N GLY A 45 7.13 -31.17 6.24
CA GLY A 45 6.10 -31.94 6.90
C GLY A 45 4.80 -32.03 6.10
N GLU A 46 4.86 -31.96 4.76
CA GLU A 46 3.70 -32.11 3.87
C GLU A 46 3.00 -33.46 4.16
N VAL A 47 1.92 -33.40 4.94
CA VAL A 47 1.07 -34.54 5.27
C VAL A 47 -0.24 -34.36 4.49
N ASP A 48 -0.63 -35.37 3.72
CA ASP A 48 -1.90 -35.41 3.04
C ASP A 48 -3.04 -35.13 4.04
N GLY A 49 -3.74 -34.00 3.82
CA GLY A 49 -4.98 -33.73 4.54
C GLY A 49 -5.05 -32.51 5.47
N ALA A 50 -4.22 -31.49 5.30
CA ALA A 50 -4.40 -30.23 6.04
C ALA A 50 -4.98 -29.04 5.18
N PRO A 51 -6.10 -29.24 4.41
CA PRO A 51 -6.67 -28.17 3.60
C PRO A 51 -7.21 -27.01 4.47
N LEU A 52 -7.42 -27.24 5.77
CA LEU A 52 -7.91 -26.22 6.70
C LEU A 52 -6.81 -25.24 7.15
N ALA A 53 -5.53 -25.58 7.02
CA ALA A 53 -4.44 -24.69 7.43
C ALA A 53 -4.45 -23.37 6.63
N ASP A 54 -4.82 -23.41 5.36
CA ASP A 54 -4.90 -22.23 4.50
C ASP A 54 -6.09 -21.34 4.86
N PHE A 55 -7.20 -21.90 5.38
CA PHE A 55 -8.33 -21.11 5.86
C PHE A 55 -7.96 -20.20 7.03
N PHE A 56 -7.06 -20.61 7.90
CA PHE A 56 -6.65 -19.81 9.04
C PHE A 56 -5.86 -18.56 8.65
N SER A 57 -5.27 -18.52 7.44
CA SER A 57 -4.62 -17.33 6.91
C SER A 57 -5.61 -16.18 6.61
N ILE A 58 -6.87 -16.53 6.31
CA ILE A 58 -7.94 -15.56 6.01
C ILE A 58 -8.39 -14.82 7.27
N VAL A 59 -8.33 -15.48 8.45
CA VAL A 59 -8.84 -14.93 9.71
C VAL A 59 -8.16 -13.60 10.09
N PRO A 60 -6.81 -13.49 10.15
CA PRO A 60 -6.16 -12.23 10.50
C PRO A 60 -6.40 -11.14 9.46
N ILE A 61 -6.49 -11.48 8.16
CA ILE A 61 -6.80 -10.52 7.10
C ILE A 61 -8.24 -10.02 7.24
N GLY A 62 -9.19 -10.91 7.49
CA GLY A 62 -10.59 -10.56 7.72
C GLY A 62 -10.76 -9.65 8.94
N PHE A 63 -10.05 -9.97 10.05
CA PHE A 63 -10.05 -9.12 11.24
C PHE A 63 -9.45 -7.74 10.97
N LEU A 64 -8.36 -7.66 10.22
CA LEU A 64 -7.73 -6.41 9.81
C LEU A 64 -8.65 -5.56 8.94
N ALA A 65 -9.35 -6.19 7.99
CA ALA A 65 -10.33 -5.51 7.14
C ALA A 65 -11.50 -4.96 7.97
N LEU A 66 -12.06 -5.76 8.86
CA LEU A 66 -13.14 -5.33 9.76
C LEU A 66 -12.70 -4.18 10.69
N TYR A 67 -11.49 -4.27 11.24
CA TYR A 67 -10.92 -3.19 12.05
C TYR A 67 -10.78 -1.90 11.25
N THR A 68 -10.30 -1.96 10.02
CA THR A 68 -10.11 -0.78 9.15
C THR A 68 -11.44 -0.11 8.85
N VAL A 69 -12.48 -0.89 8.57
CA VAL A 69 -13.85 -0.37 8.36
C VAL A 69 -14.41 0.23 9.64
N ALA A 70 -14.29 -0.45 10.78
CA ALA A 70 -14.82 0.00 12.07
C ALA A 70 -14.11 1.25 12.61
N SER A 71 -12.83 1.43 12.30
CA SER A 71 -12.00 2.55 12.76
C SER A 71 -12.03 3.78 11.82
N SER A 72 -13.03 3.88 10.93
CA SER A 72 -13.16 4.96 9.97
C SER A 72 -11.90 5.15 9.08
N GLY A 73 -11.34 4.05 8.64
CA GLY A 73 -10.18 4.03 7.73
C GLY A 73 -8.82 4.22 8.41
N LYS A 74 -8.74 4.20 9.75
CA LYS A 74 -7.45 4.21 10.45
C LYS A 74 -6.79 2.83 10.30
N PHE A 75 -5.70 2.80 9.55
CA PHE A 75 -4.92 1.58 9.38
C PHE A 75 -4.09 1.27 10.63
N VAL A 76 -3.94 -0.01 10.96
CA VAL A 76 -3.05 -0.44 12.04
C VAL A 76 -1.61 -0.11 11.66
N LYS A 77 -0.80 0.35 12.63
CA LYS A 77 0.61 0.68 12.38
C LYS A 77 1.35 -0.53 11.78
N GLY A 78 2.00 -0.32 10.64
CA GLY A 78 2.73 -1.38 9.92
C GLY A 78 3.76 -2.10 10.78
N ASP A 79 4.47 -1.36 11.63
CA ASP A 79 5.47 -1.92 12.56
C ASP A 79 4.83 -2.89 13.58
N LEU A 80 3.62 -2.59 14.08
CA LEU A 80 2.88 -3.50 14.97
C LEU A 80 2.46 -4.78 14.25
N LEU A 81 1.95 -4.66 13.01
CA LEU A 81 1.58 -5.83 12.20
C LEU A 81 2.78 -6.72 11.91
N ALA A 82 3.94 -6.13 11.63
CA ALA A 82 5.17 -6.87 11.42
C ALA A 82 5.62 -7.60 12.70
N GLN A 83 5.55 -6.95 13.87
CA GLN A 83 5.86 -7.60 15.15
C GLN A 83 4.92 -8.76 15.45
N VAL A 84 3.63 -8.60 15.21
CA VAL A 84 2.64 -9.67 15.36
C VAL A 84 2.93 -10.82 14.38
N SER A 85 3.31 -10.50 13.14
CA SER A 85 3.72 -11.52 12.15
C SER A 85 4.92 -12.34 12.62
N VAL A 86 5.94 -11.67 13.20
CA VAL A 86 7.11 -12.35 13.80
C VAL A 86 6.67 -13.33 14.90
N LEU A 87 5.79 -12.90 15.79
CA LEU A 87 5.29 -13.76 16.87
C LEU A 87 4.56 -14.99 16.32
N PHE A 88 3.73 -14.84 15.29
CA PHE A 88 3.06 -15.97 14.65
C PHE A 88 4.05 -16.95 14.02
N VAL A 89 5.08 -16.42 13.33
CA VAL A 89 6.12 -17.27 12.70
C VAL A 89 6.92 -18.01 13.76
N LEU A 90 7.36 -17.36 14.84
CA LEU A 90 8.09 -18.00 15.92
C LEU A 90 7.23 -19.04 16.66
N ALA A 91 5.96 -18.73 16.94
CA ALA A 91 5.03 -19.67 17.54
C ALA A 91 4.78 -20.89 16.63
N GLY A 92 4.64 -20.66 15.32
CA GLY A 92 4.52 -21.72 14.33
C GLY A 92 5.71 -22.67 14.33
N PHE A 93 6.93 -22.14 14.31
CA PHE A 93 8.12 -22.95 14.42
C PHE A 93 8.24 -23.67 15.77
N PHE A 94 7.87 -23.02 16.87
CA PHE A 94 7.88 -23.66 18.18
C PHE A 94 6.93 -24.86 18.24
N THR A 95 5.76 -24.77 17.62
CA THR A 95 4.79 -25.88 17.60
C THR A 95 5.31 -27.09 16.82
N THR A 96 6.25 -26.93 15.89
CA THR A 96 6.88 -28.11 15.20
C THR A 96 7.69 -28.98 16.12
N THR A 97 8.11 -28.48 17.28
CA THR A 97 8.86 -29.27 18.28
C THR A 97 7.99 -30.15 19.14
N ILE A 98 6.66 -29.98 19.09
CA ILE A 98 5.69 -30.70 19.90
C ILE A 98 5.31 -32.00 19.18
N SER A 99 5.54 -33.14 19.81
CA SER A 99 5.17 -34.47 19.27
C SER A 99 3.70 -34.79 19.55
N ALA A 100 2.77 -34.05 18.93
CA ALA A 100 1.33 -34.27 19.05
C ALA A 100 0.65 -34.25 17.68
N PRO A 101 -0.43 -35.02 17.45
CA PRO A 101 -1.12 -35.07 16.14
C PRO A 101 -1.63 -33.74 15.62
N TRP A 102 -1.98 -32.82 16.52
CA TRP A 102 -2.48 -31.48 16.17
C TRP A 102 -1.35 -30.45 15.90
N ALA A 103 -0.12 -30.74 16.35
CA ALA A 103 0.97 -29.76 16.34
C ALA A 103 1.34 -29.30 14.92
N TYR A 104 1.30 -30.22 13.97
CA TYR A 104 1.58 -29.90 12.57
C TYR A 104 0.56 -28.92 11.98
N ALA A 105 -0.75 -29.21 12.14
CA ALA A 105 -1.81 -28.34 11.63
C ALA A 105 -1.78 -26.95 12.31
N ALA A 106 -1.49 -26.91 13.62
CA ALA A 106 -1.32 -25.67 14.36
C ALA A 106 -0.11 -24.87 13.86
N SER A 107 1.03 -25.53 13.64
CA SER A 107 2.21 -24.89 13.07
C SER A 107 1.94 -24.28 11.69
N ALA A 108 1.37 -25.06 10.77
CA ALA A 108 1.03 -24.59 9.44
C ALA A 108 0.07 -23.39 9.48
N SER A 109 -0.96 -23.44 10.34
CA SER A 109 -1.91 -22.33 10.52
C SER A 109 -1.23 -21.06 11.05
N LEU A 110 -0.37 -21.18 12.06
CA LEU A 110 0.34 -20.03 12.64
C LEU A 110 1.32 -19.41 11.63
N LEU A 111 2.06 -20.22 10.90
CA LEU A 111 2.99 -19.76 9.86
C LEU A 111 2.23 -19.07 8.71
N SER A 112 1.09 -19.64 8.29
CA SER A 112 0.22 -19.02 7.27
C SER A 112 -0.36 -17.68 7.75
N CYS A 113 -0.80 -17.58 9.01
CA CYS A 113 -1.26 -16.32 9.60
C CYS A 113 -0.16 -15.25 9.62
N GLY A 114 1.03 -15.63 10.10
CA GLY A 114 2.18 -14.71 10.15
C GLY A 114 2.57 -14.22 8.75
N ASN A 115 2.63 -15.13 7.78
CA ASN A 115 2.93 -14.76 6.40
C ASN A 115 1.85 -13.85 5.78
N ALA A 116 0.58 -14.12 6.00
CA ALA A 116 -0.53 -13.33 5.47
C ALA A 116 -0.49 -11.88 6.00
N LEU A 117 -0.28 -11.69 7.30
CA LEU A 117 -0.11 -10.37 7.91
C LEU A 117 1.12 -9.63 7.36
N PHE A 118 2.24 -10.34 7.23
CA PHE A 118 3.47 -9.75 6.70
C PHE A 118 3.36 -9.40 5.21
N ASP A 119 2.61 -10.16 4.45
CA ASP A 119 2.36 -9.88 3.03
C ASP A 119 1.57 -8.57 2.85
N VAL A 120 0.57 -8.33 3.71
CA VAL A 120 -0.16 -7.04 3.75
C VAL A 120 0.79 -5.88 4.05
N VAL A 121 1.66 -6.02 5.05
CA VAL A 121 2.66 -4.99 5.38
C VAL A 121 3.59 -4.75 4.18
N GLY A 122 4.10 -5.81 3.57
CA GLY A 122 4.97 -5.73 2.39
C GLY A 122 4.31 -4.98 1.22
N TRP A 123 3.06 -5.28 0.90
CA TRP A 123 2.31 -4.59 -0.14
C TRP A 123 2.09 -3.11 0.17
N VAL A 124 1.67 -2.79 1.40
CA VAL A 124 1.43 -1.40 1.83
C VAL A 124 2.72 -0.59 1.76
N VAL A 125 3.82 -1.14 2.24
CA VAL A 125 5.12 -0.43 2.24
C VAL A 125 5.65 -0.24 0.82
N LEU A 126 5.63 -1.29 -0.02
CA LEU A 126 6.07 -1.19 -1.41
C LEU A 126 5.21 -0.19 -2.21
N ALA A 127 3.90 -0.18 -2.00
CA ALA A 127 2.99 0.77 -2.62
C ALA A 127 3.26 2.21 -2.14
N ALA A 128 3.47 2.42 -0.83
CA ALA A 128 3.75 3.72 -0.25
C ALA A 128 5.11 4.29 -0.72
N VAL A 129 6.15 3.44 -0.80
CA VAL A 129 7.45 3.83 -1.37
C VAL A 129 7.32 4.14 -2.87
N GLY A 130 6.58 3.31 -3.61
CA GLY A 130 6.32 3.53 -5.03
C GLY A 130 5.53 4.82 -5.31
N ALA A 131 4.61 5.20 -4.42
CA ALA A 131 3.85 6.44 -4.55
C ALA A 131 4.71 7.70 -4.38
N ARG A 132 5.81 7.62 -3.62
CA ARG A 132 6.75 8.74 -3.46
C ARG A 132 7.65 8.97 -4.68
N ASN A 133 7.86 7.94 -5.48
CA ASN A 133 8.58 8.04 -6.75
C ASN A 133 7.82 7.25 -7.82
N THR A 134 6.92 7.92 -8.51
CA THR A 134 6.05 7.30 -9.52
C THR A 134 6.83 6.69 -10.68
N ARG A 135 7.95 7.28 -11.07
CA ARG A 135 8.82 6.78 -12.15
C ARG A 135 9.52 5.48 -11.78
N ALA A 136 9.88 5.29 -10.50
CA ALA A 136 10.53 4.09 -10.00
C ALA A 136 9.55 3.08 -9.39
N SER A 137 8.26 3.38 -9.32
CA SER A 137 7.25 2.58 -8.62
C SER A 137 7.20 1.13 -9.11
N VAL A 138 7.17 0.93 -10.43
CA VAL A 138 7.14 -0.41 -11.04
C VAL A 138 8.41 -1.20 -10.70
N ALA A 139 9.58 -0.56 -10.78
CA ALA A 139 10.86 -1.21 -10.47
C ALA A 139 10.94 -1.58 -8.97
N THR A 140 10.52 -0.70 -8.06
CA THR A 140 10.51 -0.95 -6.63
C THR A 140 9.59 -2.11 -6.24
N ILE A 141 8.37 -2.12 -6.79
CA ILE A 141 7.39 -3.18 -6.55
C ILE A 141 7.88 -4.51 -7.16
N ALA A 142 8.37 -4.48 -8.40
CA ALA A 142 8.88 -5.67 -9.08
C ALA A 142 10.08 -6.28 -8.33
N TRP A 143 11.03 -5.46 -7.86
CA TRP A 143 12.15 -5.92 -7.07
C TRP A 143 11.72 -6.50 -5.72
N GLY A 144 10.85 -5.83 -4.97
CA GLY A 144 10.32 -6.33 -3.70
C GLY A 144 9.59 -7.66 -3.85
N ARG A 145 8.79 -7.80 -4.90
CA ARG A 145 8.08 -9.07 -5.20
C ARG A 145 9.04 -10.16 -5.71
N GLY A 146 10.03 -9.80 -6.53
CA GLY A 146 11.06 -10.70 -7.00
C GLY A 146 11.89 -11.29 -5.86
N VAL A 147 12.36 -10.44 -4.95
CA VAL A 147 13.09 -10.85 -3.74
C VAL A 147 12.24 -11.75 -2.85
N SER A 148 10.95 -11.41 -2.67
CA SER A 148 10.00 -12.23 -1.93
C SER A 148 9.82 -13.62 -2.57
N ALA A 149 9.69 -13.69 -3.90
CA ALA A 149 9.56 -14.96 -4.62
C ALA A 149 10.84 -15.82 -4.49
N LEU A 150 12.02 -15.22 -4.61
CA LEU A 150 13.30 -15.90 -4.41
C LEU A 150 13.41 -16.47 -2.99
N GLY A 151 12.97 -15.71 -1.97
CA GLY A 151 12.91 -16.20 -0.59
C GLY A 151 12.01 -17.44 -0.46
N SER A 152 10.82 -17.41 -1.05
CA SER A 152 9.89 -18.55 -1.04
C SER A 152 10.48 -19.78 -1.71
N ILE A 153 11.15 -19.62 -2.85
CA ILE A 153 11.81 -20.71 -3.58
C ILE A 153 12.95 -21.31 -2.73
N ALA A 154 13.80 -20.46 -2.14
CA ALA A 154 14.88 -20.90 -1.29
C ALA A 154 14.36 -21.68 -0.07
N GLY A 155 13.35 -21.16 0.61
CA GLY A 155 12.71 -21.83 1.73
C GLY A 155 12.08 -23.18 1.34
N ALA A 156 11.34 -23.22 0.23
CA ALA A 156 10.73 -24.43 -0.28
C ALA A 156 11.78 -25.51 -0.63
N ALA A 157 12.91 -25.11 -1.24
CA ALA A 157 14.00 -26.01 -1.55
C ALA A 157 14.60 -26.65 -0.27
N ILE A 158 14.76 -25.85 0.79
CA ILE A 158 15.21 -26.36 2.10
C ILE A 158 14.17 -27.32 2.68
N GLY A 159 12.86 -27.01 2.59
CA GLY A 159 11.79 -27.88 3.06
C GLY A 159 11.73 -29.21 2.32
N VAL A 160 11.84 -29.21 0.99
CA VAL A 160 11.89 -30.43 0.17
C VAL A 160 13.10 -31.30 0.55
N TRP A 161 14.27 -30.67 0.69
CA TRP A 161 15.47 -31.37 1.14
C TRP A 161 15.27 -31.97 2.54
N ALA A 162 14.71 -31.23 3.47
CA ALA A 162 14.46 -31.69 4.83
C ALA A 162 13.49 -32.88 4.87
N ASN A 163 12.45 -32.89 4.06
CA ASN A 163 11.52 -34.02 3.94
C ASN A 163 12.24 -35.26 3.37
N ALA A 164 13.00 -35.11 2.30
CA ALA A 164 13.74 -36.20 1.69
C ALA A 164 14.80 -36.81 2.63
N ALA A 165 15.44 -35.95 3.44
CA ALA A 165 16.49 -36.36 4.37
C ALA A 165 15.98 -36.84 5.75
N SER A 166 14.70 -36.65 6.05
CA SER A 166 14.14 -36.88 7.39
C SER A 166 14.27 -38.32 7.89
N LEU A 167 14.16 -39.30 6.98
CA LEU A 167 14.30 -40.72 7.31
C LEU A 167 15.75 -41.19 7.37
N THR A 168 16.65 -40.60 6.55
CA THR A 168 18.03 -41.02 6.45
C THR A 168 18.97 -40.25 7.37
N HIS A 169 18.72 -38.98 7.58
CA HIS A 169 19.56 -38.05 8.36
C HIS A 169 18.75 -37.16 9.32
N PRO A 170 18.00 -37.74 10.26
CA PRO A 170 17.08 -36.96 11.13
C PRO A 170 17.80 -35.86 11.93
N VAL A 171 19.00 -36.11 12.41
CA VAL A 171 19.81 -35.14 13.16
C VAL A 171 20.20 -33.94 12.27
N ALA A 172 20.56 -34.17 11.01
CA ALA A 172 20.91 -33.12 10.07
C ALA A 172 19.69 -32.20 9.78
N VAL A 173 18.51 -32.81 9.65
CA VAL A 173 17.25 -32.07 9.44
C VAL A 173 16.91 -31.23 10.68
N GLN A 174 17.02 -31.77 11.89
CA GLN A 174 16.81 -31.04 13.13
C GLN A 174 17.77 -29.84 13.26
N LEU A 175 19.06 -30.07 12.97
CA LEU A 175 20.06 -28.99 13.00
C LEU A 175 19.74 -27.89 11.96
N ALA A 176 19.39 -28.25 10.73
CA ALA A 176 19.06 -27.30 9.67
C ALA A 176 17.82 -26.49 10.04
N THR A 177 16.75 -27.15 10.51
CA THR A 177 15.53 -26.48 10.95
C THR A 177 15.80 -25.57 12.14
N GLY A 178 16.53 -26.06 13.15
CA GLY A 178 16.92 -25.28 14.32
C GLY A 178 17.75 -24.05 13.94
N THR A 179 18.68 -24.20 13.01
CA THR A 179 19.50 -23.07 12.52
C THR A 179 18.64 -22.04 11.79
N LEU A 180 17.69 -22.47 10.97
CA LEU A 180 16.76 -21.58 10.27
C LEU A 180 15.90 -20.79 11.27
N VAL A 181 15.33 -21.46 12.28
CA VAL A 181 14.53 -20.84 13.34
C VAL A 181 15.36 -19.85 14.15
N LEU A 182 16.54 -20.25 14.60
CA LEU A 182 17.44 -19.39 15.36
C LEU A 182 17.90 -18.19 14.53
N GLY A 183 18.25 -18.41 13.26
CA GLY A 183 18.62 -17.34 12.34
C GLY A 183 17.48 -16.33 12.14
N PHE A 184 16.25 -16.82 11.94
CA PHE A 184 15.07 -15.94 11.84
C PHE A 184 14.80 -15.20 13.14
N ALA A 185 14.86 -15.87 14.30
CA ALA A 185 14.67 -15.25 15.61
C ALA A 185 15.75 -14.19 15.90
N ALA A 186 17.01 -14.50 15.63
CA ALA A 186 18.12 -13.56 15.78
C ALA A 186 17.95 -12.34 14.87
N TYR A 187 17.55 -12.53 13.63
CA TYR A 187 17.24 -11.44 12.72
C TYR A 187 16.07 -10.60 13.22
N ALA A 188 14.99 -11.22 13.70
CA ALA A 188 13.83 -10.52 14.22
C ALA A 188 14.16 -9.68 15.48
N LEU A 189 14.97 -10.22 16.38
CA LEU A 189 15.34 -9.55 17.64
C LEU A 189 16.42 -8.48 17.47
N ILE A 190 17.39 -8.70 16.59
CA ILE A 190 18.56 -7.84 16.43
C ILE A 190 18.42 -6.97 15.19
N GLY A 191 18.09 -7.57 14.04
CA GLY A 191 17.99 -6.89 12.76
C GLY A 191 16.81 -5.93 12.69
N LEU A 192 15.66 -6.29 13.26
CA LEU A 192 14.46 -5.44 13.24
C LEU A 192 14.34 -4.52 14.46
N LYS A 193 15.28 -4.56 15.42
CA LYS A 193 15.20 -3.78 16.66
C LYS A 193 15.02 -2.28 16.43
N ASN A 194 15.75 -1.73 15.46
CA ASN A 194 15.73 -0.30 15.11
C ASN A 194 15.14 -0.06 13.73
N PHE A 195 14.50 -1.06 13.14
CA PHE A 195 13.90 -0.95 11.82
C PHE A 195 12.44 -0.51 11.95
N SER A 196 12.06 0.52 11.21
CA SER A 196 10.68 0.99 11.09
C SER A 196 10.30 1.03 9.62
N PHE A 197 9.15 0.45 9.30
CA PHE A 197 8.57 0.53 7.96
C PHE A 197 8.15 1.97 7.63
N ILE A 198 7.68 2.71 8.63
CA ILE A 198 7.29 4.12 8.47
C ILE A 198 8.52 4.98 8.16
N ASP A 199 9.63 4.78 8.86
CA ASP A 199 10.86 5.54 8.61
C ASP A 199 11.47 5.18 7.25
N THR A 200 11.32 3.93 6.80
CA THR A 200 11.72 3.50 5.46
C THR A 200 10.92 4.23 4.38
N ILE A 201 9.61 4.39 4.56
CA ILE A 201 8.75 5.15 3.65
C ILE A 201 9.15 6.63 3.68
N ASN A 202 9.29 7.21 4.86
CA ASN A 202 9.61 8.63 5.03
C ASN A 202 11.04 9.00 4.58
N GLY A 203 11.95 8.04 4.60
CA GLY A 203 13.33 8.21 4.12
C GLY A 203 13.46 8.32 2.60
N VAL A 204 12.42 7.96 1.85
CA VAL A 204 12.40 8.14 0.38
C VAL A 204 11.90 9.55 0.07
N THR A 205 12.73 10.35 -0.60
CA THR A 205 12.36 11.70 -1.03
C THR A 205 11.30 11.63 -2.12
N GLU A 206 10.24 12.41 -1.95
CA GLU A 206 9.16 12.49 -2.93
C GLU A 206 9.65 13.15 -4.23
N VAL A 207 9.51 12.44 -5.34
CA VAL A 207 9.77 12.96 -6.68
C VAL A 207 8.44 13.34 -7.30
N VAL A 208 8.16 14.63 -7.29
CA VAL A 208 7.00 15.17 -7.99
C VAL A 208 7.34 15.24 -9.46
N ASP A 209 6.59 14.53 -10.29
CA ASP A 209 6.79 14.54 -11.73
C ASP A 209 6.43 15.93 -12.26
N ALA A 210 7.42 16.69 -12.74
CA ALA A 210 7.20 18.02 -13.30
C ALA A 210 6.13 18.01 -14.41
N GLN A 211 5.98 16.87 -15.08
CA GLN A 211 4.98 16.68 -16.12
C GLN A 211 3.55 16.47 -15.54
N SER A 212 3.41 15.76 -14.41
CA SER A 212 2.11 15.64 -13.73
C SER A 212 1.71 16.97 -13.10
N THR A 213 2.65 17.70 -12.51
CA THR A 213 2.42 19.03 -11.96
C THR A 213 1.99 20.01 -13.04
N SER A 214 2.67 20.01 -14.20
CA SER A 214 2.31 20.86 -15.32
C SER A 214 0.95 20.53 -15.94
N ILE A 215 0.57 19.25 -15.99
CA ILE A 215 -0.76 18.82 -16.46
C ILE A 215 -1.84 19.23 -15.46
N GLU A 216 -1.60 19.05 -14.16
CA GLU A 216 -2.53 19.49 -13.12
C GLU A 216 -2.68 21.01 -13.06
N GLU A 217 -1.58 21.75 -13.19
CA GLU A 217 -1.60 23.22 -13.27
C GLU A 217 -2.31 23.70 -14.54
N ALA A 218 -2.03 23.10 -15.70
CA ALA A 218 -2.73 23.42 -16.94
C ALA A 218 -4.23 23.11 -16.85
N SER A 219 -4.60 21.95 -16.31
CA SER A 219 -6.00 21.57 -16.10
C SER A 219 -6.70 22.51 -15.12
N ARG A 220 -6.02 22.92 -14.05
CA ARG A 220 -6.54 23.89 -13.09
C ARG A 220 -6.72 25.27 -13.70
N ALA A 221 -5.76 25.76 -14.47
CA ALA A 221 -5.84 27.02 -15.19
C ALA A 221 -6.98 27.02 -16.22
N THR A 222 -7.16 25.93 -16.96
CA THR A 222 -8.27 25.75 -17.91
C THR A 222 -9.62 25.76 -17.19
N LEU A 223 -9.75 25.08 -16.05
CA LEU A 223 -10.96 25.09 -15.25
C LEU A 223 -11.27 26.51 -14.71
N GLU A 224 -10.28 27.21 -14.19
CA GLU A 224 -10.44 28.58 -13.69
C GLU A 224 -10.86 29.54 -14.80
N GLN A 225 -10.27 29.40 -15.98
CA GLN A 225 -10.64 30.19 -17.17
C GLN A 225 -12.08 29.90 -17.62
N ALA A 226 -12.46 28.63 -17.72
CA ALA A 226 -13.84 28.22 -18.04
C ALA A 226 -14.84 28.76 -17.03
N CYS A 227 -14.57 28.63 -15.73
CA CYS A 227 -15.39 29.19 -14.68
C CYS A 227 -15.54 30.71 -14.76
N SER A 228 -14.44 31.42 -15.06
CA SER A 228 -14.50 32.89 -15.24
C SER A 228 -15.36 33.28 -16.44
N THR A 229 -15.18 32.64 -17.58
CA THR A 229 -15.96 32.89 -18.79
C THR A 229 -17.45 32.66 -18.58
N ILE A 230 -17.83 31.55 -17.96
CA ILE A 230 -19.23 31.23 -17.64
C ILE A 230 -19.81 32.24 -16.65
N ALA A 231 -19.07 32.58 -15.59
CA ALA A 231 -19.51 33.53 -14.58
C ALA A 231 -19.75 34.94 -15.14
N ASP A 232 -18.91 35.38 -16.07
CA ASP A 232 -19.07 36.66 -16.75
C ASP A 232 -20.28 36.65 -17.69
N ARG A 233 -20.43 35.58 -18.49
CA ARG A 233 -21.60 35.39 -19.38
C ARG A 233 -22.91 35.37 -18.63
N ALA A 234 -22.95 34.70 -17.47
CA ALA A 234 -24.14 34.59 -16.64
C ALA A 234 -24.31 35.79 -15.66
N SER A 235 -23.44 36.78 -15.68
CA SER A 235 -23.42 37.93 -14.78
C SER A 235 -23.56 37.53 -13.30
N LEU A 236 -22.72 36.56 -12.87
CA LEU A 236 -22.68 36.14 -11.48
C LEU A 236 -22.07 37.21 -10.59
N THR A 237 -22.69 37.47 -9.45
CA THR A 237 -22.12 38.35 -8.43
C THR A 237 -20.82 37.76 -7.85
N PRO A 238 -19.96 38.58 -7.22
CA PRO A 238 -18.72 38.06 -6.64
C PRO A 238 -18.92 36.84 -5.72
N ARG A 239 -19.99 36.88 -4.90
CA ARG A 239 -20.30 35.79 -3.98
C ARG A 239 -20.87 34.56 -4.67
N GLU A 240 -21.67 34.74 -5.71
CA GLU A 240 -22.13 33.62 -6.55
C GLU A 240 -20.98 32.98 -7.32
N ARG A 241 -19.98 33.75 -7.75
CA ARG A 241 -18.78 33.26 -8.42
C ARG A 241 -17.95 32.35 -7.50
N GLU A 242 -17.72 32.75 -6.25
CA GLU A 242 -17.01 31.92 -5.27
C GLU A 242 -17.73 30.58 -5.03
N VAL A 243 -19.06 30.60 -4.89
CA VAL A 243 -19.86 29.40 -4.72
C VAL A 243 -19.83 28.52 -5.98
N PHE A 244 -19.96 29.13 -7.16
CA PHE A 244 -19.93 28.45 -8.45
C PHE A 244 -18.59 27.72 -8.69
N GLU A 245 -17.46 28.37 -8.44
CA GLU A 245 -16.13 27.75 -8.57
C GLU A 245 -15.95 26.53 -7.65
N MET A 246 -16.49 26.58 -6.43
CA MET A 246 -16.45 25.43 -5.53
C MET A 246 -17.34 24.29 -6.04
N LEU A 247 -18.52 24.60 -6.56
CA LEU A 247 -19.40 23.59 -7.18
C LEU A 247 -18.77 22.96 -8.42
N ALA A 248 -18.15 23.76 -9.28
CA ALA A 248 -17.43 23.30 -10.46
C ALA A 248 -16.26 22.36 -10.11
N ARG A 249 -15.64 22.53 -8.93
CA ARG A 249 -14.61 21.64 -8.37
C ARG A 249 -15.21 20.41 -7.65
N GLY A 250 -16.52 20.17 -7.76
CA GLY A 250 -17.20 19.03 -7.14
C GLY A 250 -17.36 19.13 -5.62
N ARG A 251 -17.23 20.34 -5.04
CA ARG A 251 -17.38 20.53 -3.58
C ARG A 251 -18.84 20.53 -3.20
N ASP A 252 -19.17 19.88 -2.08
CA ASP A 252 -20.52 19.81 -1.56
C ASP A 252 -20.92 21.08 -0.77
N SER A 253 -22.19 21.19 -0.46
CA SER A 253 -22.73 22.34 0.28
C SER A 253 -22.15 22.46 1.71
N PHE A 254 -21.73 21.36 2.32
CA PHE A 254 -21.14 21.39 3.66
C PHE A 254 -19.73 22.01 3.62
N TYR A 255 -18.90 21.58 2.68
CA TYR A 255 -17.59 22.19 2.44
C TYR A 255 -17.71 23.70 2.17
N ILE A 256 -18.66 24.11 1.31
CA ILE A 256 -18.88 25.53 0.97
C ILE A 256 -19.28 26.36 2.20
N GLN A 257 -20.12 25.81 3.07
CA GLN A 257 -20.49 26.44 4.35
C GLN A 257 -19.29 26.74 5.23
N GLU A 258 -18.39 25.74 5.39
CA GLU A 258 -17.19 25.89 6.21
C GLU A 258 -16.21 26.91 5.61
N GLN A 259 -15.94 26.80 4.32
CA GLN A 259 -15.00 27.68 3.63
C GLN A 259 -15.45 29.15 3.62
N LEU A 260 -16.71 29.40 3.40
CA LEU A 260 -17.27 30.75 3.29
C LEU A 260 -17.82 31.28 4.62
N THR A 261 -17.82 30.46 5.67
CA THR A 261 -18.34 30.79 7.01
C THR A 261 -19.80 31.30 6.95
N VAL A 262 -20.66 30.62 6.18
CA VAL A 262 -22.05 30.97 5.97
C VAL A 262 -23.01 29.86 6.35
N SER A 263 -24.30 30.21 6.56
CA SER A 263 -25.32 29.22 6.90
C SER A 263 -25.66 28.31 5.69
N ARG A 264 -26.19 27.13 5.98
CA ARG A 264 -26.67 26.17 4.94
C ARG A 264 -27.76 26.84 4.06
N ASN A 265 -28.63 27.67 4.64
CA ASN A 265 -29.68 28.33 3.89
C ASN A 265 -29.08 29.39 2.94
N THR A 266 -28.02 30.06 3.35
CA THR A 266 -27.31 31.03 2.51
C THR A 266 -26.67 30.35 1.30
N VAL A 267 -25.99 29.21 1.50
CA VAL A 267 -25.44 28.45 0.38
C VAL A 267 -26.53 27.97 -0.56
N LYS A 268 -27.63 27.41 -0.05
CA LYS A 268 -28.77 27.00 -0.89
C LYS A 268 -29.37 28.18 -1.71
N ALA A 269 -29.45 29.38 -1.13
CA ALA A 269 -29.91 30.55 -1.84
C ALA A 269 -28.98 30.93 -3.00
N HIS A 270 -27.66 30.94 -2.76
CA HIS A 270 -26.67 31.19 -3.83
C HIS A 270 -26.76 30.14 -4.93
N VAL A 271 -26.79 28.83 -4.59
CA VAL A 271 -26.94 27.74 -5.57
C VAL A 271 -28.19 27.92 -6.41
N LYS A 272 -29.35 28.27 -5.79
CA LYS A 272 -30.59 28.52 -6.50
C LYS A 272 -30.46 29.69 -7.49
N HIS A 273 -29.81 30.79 -7.11
CA HIS A 273 -29.59 31.93 -7.98
C HIS A 273 -28.62 31.60 -9.13
N ILE A 274 -27.54 30.86 -8.86
CA ILE A 274 -26.61 30.41 -9.89
C ILE A 274 -27.35 29.54 -10.91
N TYR A 275 -28.13 28.56 -10.46
CA TYR A 275 -28.87 27.67 -11.35
C TYR A 275 -29.88 28.44 -12.21
N ALA A 276 -30.57 29.41 -11.63
CA ALA A 276 -31.50 30.27 -12.38
C ALA A 276 -30.80 31.13 -13.43
N LYS A 277 -29.60 31.65 -13.13
CA LYS A 277 -28.81 32.46 -14.08
C LYS A 277 -28.16 31.65 -15.20
N LEU A 278 -27.83 30.38 -14.93
CA LEU A 278 -27.26 29.45 -15.92
C LEU A 278 -28.34 28.66 -16.69
N ASP A 279 -29.62 28.80 -16.30
CA ASP A 279 -30.74 28.02 -16.84
C ASP A 279 -30.55 26.52 -16.72
N ILE A 280 -30.12 26.07 -15.52
CA ILE A 280 -29.88 24.66 -15.16
C ILE A 280 -30.66 24.26 -13.92
N HIS A 281 -30.82 22.94 -13.71
CA HIS A 281 -31.61 22.40 -12.61
C HIS A 281 -30.87 21.45 -11.70
N THR A 282 -29.71 20.93 -12.15
CA THR A 282 -28.92 19.92 -11.44
C THR A 282 -27.44 20.30 -11.36
N HIS A 283 -26.74 19.74 -10.37
CA HIS A 283 -25.30 19.87 -10.24
C HIS A 283 -24.56 19.20 -11.42
N GLN A 284 -25.14 18.12 -11.98
CA GLN A 284 -24.55 17.45 -13.14
C GLN A 284 -24.58 18.39 -14.37
N GLU A 285 -25.69 19.06 -14.65
CA GLU A 285 -25.75 20.05 -15.74
C GLU A 285 -24.73 21.18 -15.57
N LEU A 286 -24.44 21.59 -14.30
CA LEU A 286 -23.40 22.57 -14.03
C LEU A 286 -22.02 22.04 -14.46
N LEU A 287 -21.70 20.79 -14.10
CA LEU A 287 -20.43 20.16 -14.47
C LEU A 287 -20.32 19.99 -15.99
N ASP A 288 -21.39 19.59 -16.65
CA ASP A 288 -21.45 19.40 -18.12
C ASP A 288 -21.18 20.71 -18.86
N ILE A 289 -21.74 21.85 -18.40
CA ILE A 289 -21.46 23.18 -18.97
C ILE A 289 -19.99 23.57 -18.78
N VAL A 290 -19.42 23.31 -17.62
CA VAL A 290 -18.01 23.60 -17.33
C VAL A 290 -17.10 22.77 -18.21
N GLU A 291 -17.37 21.46 -18.33
CA GLU A 291 -16.60 20.56 -19.20
C GLU A 291 -16.67 20.99 -20.68
N LEU A 292 -17.84 21.42 -21.15
CA LEU A 292 -18.01 21.91 -22.51
C LEU A 292 -17.19 23.18 -22.77
N GLU A 293 -17.16 24.11 -21.82
CA GLU A 293 -16.37 25.34 -21.92
C GLU A 293 -14.87 25.07 -21.83
N MET A 294 -14.44 24.06 -21.07
CA MET A 294 -13.02 23.61 -21.00
C MET A 294 -12.55 22.99 -22.32
N ALA A 295 -13.46 22.43 -23.11
CA ALA A 295 -13.14 21.80 -24.40
C ALA A 295 -13.16 22.77 -25.59
N SER A 296 -13.63 24.01 -25.37
CA SER A 296 -13.73 25.04 -26.43
C SER A 296 -12.48 25.87 -26.56
#